data_da60624b66672395e29155cbf6271b95
#
_entry.id   da60624b66672395e29155cbf6271b95
#
_cell.length_a   1.000
_cell.length_b   1.000
_cell.length_c   1.000
_cell.angle_alpha   90.00
_cell.angle_beta   90.00
_cell.angle_gamma   90.00
#
_symmetry.space_group_name_H-M   'P 1'
#
loop_
_entity.id
_entity.type
_entity.pdbx_description
1 polymer ?
#
loop_
_entity_poly.entity_id
_entity_poly.type
_entity_poly.pdbx_seq_one_letter_code
_entity_poly.pdbx_strand_id
1 'polypeptide(L)'
;MLSSRTNMKTDERGNTIIEFAIVATVFFMMLVGIAAAGHLFYTHNALVEATRRGARYAVLQCKPAQSGCLNSDTATTRIKNIVVYGTDSPAAGATSLISGLQTSNVTVEYSTGTGFGVAAGTVSVSINSYSYPFVLPSVTTSIAMPPYRTTLSGECAGFIPPDIID
;
A
#
# COMPACT_ATOMS: atom_id res chain seq x y z
N MET A 1 -4.59 54.83 -58.57
CA MET A 1 -3.91 53.76 -57.86
C MET A 1 -4.38 53.77 -56.41
N LEU A 2 -5.39 52.96 -56.08
CA LEU A 2 -5.88 52.76 -54.71
C LEU A 2 -5.19 51.53 -54.12
N SER A 3 -4.35 51.75 -53.17
CA SER A 3 -3.69 50.69 -52.39
C SER A 3 -4.73 50.10 -51.41
N SER A 4 -5.09 48.84 -51.61
CA SER A 4 -5.93 48.05 -50.72
C SER A 4 -5.11 47.73 -49.46
N ARG A 5 -5.40 48.44 -48.35
CA ARG A 5 -4.94 48.04 -47.03
C ARG A 5 -5.80 46.86 -46.56
N THR A 6 -5.34 45.68 -46.81
CA THR A 6 -5.92 44.45 -46.23
C THR A 6 -5.81 44.51 -44.71
N ASN A 7 -6.96 44.37 -44.10
CA ASN A 7 -7.23 44.46 -42.66
C ASN A 7 -6.63 43.27 -41.93
N MET A 8 -5.44 43.36 -41.40
CA MET A 8 -4.73 42.32 -40.67
C MET A 8 -5.15 42.14 -39.18
N LYS A 9 -6.36 42.62 -38.82
CA LYS A 9 -6.87 42.55 -37.44
C LYS A 9 -7.57 41.23 -37.07
N THR A 10 -7.77 40.31 -38.02
CA THR A 10 -8.45 39.02 -37.74
C THR A 10 -7.50 37.92 -37.31
N ASP A 11 -6.21 37.99 -37.59
CA ASP A 11 -5.23 36.96 -37.25
C ASP A 11 -4.81 36.98 -35.79
N GLU A 12 -4.80 38.14 -35.12
CA GLU A 12 -4.35 38.27 -33.72
C GLU A 12 -5.24 37.55 -32.72
N ARG A 13 -6.55 37.52 -32.97
CA ARG A 13 -7.52 36.78 -32.08
C ARG A 13 -7.36 35.28 -32.17
N GLY A 14 -7.07 34.74 -33.34
CA GLY A 14 -6.82 33.33 -33.56
C GLY A 14 -5.53 32.87 -32.88
N ASN A 15 -4.48 33.68 -32.92
CA ASN A 15 -3.21 33.38 -32.31
C ASN A 15 -3.29 33.32 -30.77
N THR A 16 -4.03 34.24 -30.14
CA THR A 16 -4.26 34.25 -28.68
C THR A 16 -5.00 33.00 -28.19
N ILE A 17 -5.97 32.51 -28.98
CA ILE A 17 -6.72 31.28 -28.63
C ILE A 17 -5.80 30.07 -28.68
N ILE A 18 -4.92 29.98 -29.67
CA ILE A 18 -3.96 28.87 -29.81
C ILE A 18 -2.96 28.89 -28.65
N GLU A 19 -2.43 30.07 -28.30
CA GLU A 19 -1.52 30.25 -27.17
C GLU A 19 -2.17 29.83 -25.85
N PHE A 20 -3.41 30.29 -25.61
CA PHE A 20 -4.18 29.86 -24.44
C PHE A 20 -4.40 28.35 -24.40
N ALA A 21 -4.73 27.72 -25.53
CA ALA A 21 -4.96 26.29 -25.61
C ALA A 21 -3.69 25.48 -25.25
N ILE A 22 -2.52 25.93 -25.71
CA ILE A 22 -1.23 25.28 -25.40
C ILE A 22 -0.93 25.42 -23.90
N VAL A 23 -1.04 26.63 -23.36
CA VAL A 23 -0.79 26.89 -21.93
C VAL A 23 -1.77 26.10 -21.06
N ALA A 24 -3.05 26.10 -21.40
CA ALA A 24 -4.07 25.33 -20.68
C ALA A 24 -3.77 23.83 -20.69
N THR A 25 -3.34 23.27 -21.81
CA THR A 25 -3.00 21.86 -21.94
C THR A 25 -1.84 21.49 -21.00
N VAL A 26 -0.77 22.29 -20.99
CA VAL A 26 0.39 22.07 -20.09
C VAL A 26 -0.04 22.21 -18.62
N PHE A 27 -0.86 23.21 -18.32
CA PHE A 27 -1.38 23.42 -16.95
C PHE A 27 -2.20 22.21 -16.47
N PHE A 28 -3.15 21.71 -17.27
CA PHE A 28 -3.94 20.53 -16.87
C PHE A 28 -3.12 19.27 -16.78
N MET A 29 -2.14 19.08 -17.66
CA MET A 29 -1.22 17.92 -17.57
C MET A 29 -0.41 17.94 -16.25
N MET A 30 0.07 19.12 -15.84
CA MET A 30 0.77 19.29 -14.57
C MET A 30 -0.15 19.02 -13.38
N LEU A 31 -1.39 19.51 -13.42
CA LEU A 31 -2.37 19.31 -12.36
C LEU A 31 -2.70 17.81 -12.17
N VAL A 32 -2.93 17.08 -13.26
CA VAL A 32 -3.16 15.63 -13.24
C VAL A 32 -1.92 14.89 -12.72
N GLY A 33 -0.71 15.32 -13.09
CA GLY A 33 0.54 14.76 -12.59
C GLY A 33 0.69 14.89 -11.08
N ILE A 34 0.35 16.06 -10.53
CA ILE A 34 0.37 16.30 -9.07
C ILE A 34 -0.64 15.40 -8.36
N ALA A 35 -1.86 15.27 -8.90
CA ALA A 35 -2.89 14.41 -8.34
C ALA A 35 -2.45 12.93 -8.35
N ALA A 36 -1.86 12.46 -9.44
CA ALA A 36 -1.34 11.11 -9.56
C ALA A 36 -0.20 10.82 -8.58
N ALA A 37 0.72 11.77 -8.38
CA ALA A 37 1.78 11.67 -7.38
C ALA A 37 1.21 11.63 -5.96
N GLY A 38 0.22 12.45 -5.64
CA GLY A 38 -0.47 12.43 -4.35
C GLY A 38 -1.10 11.06 -4.05
N HIS A 39 -1.75 10.44 -5.04
CA HIS A 39 -2.32 9.11 -4.89
C HIS A 39 -1.25 8.01 -4.71
N LEU A 40 -0.10 8.14 -5.37
CA LEU A 40 1.05 7.25 -5.15
C LEU A 40 1.54 7.32 -3.71
N PHE A 41 1.72 8.52 -3.14
CA PHE A 41 2.12 8.70 -1.75
C PHE A 41 1.08 8.18 -0.76
N TYR A 42 -0.20 8.38 -1.05
CA TYR A 42 -1.27 7.79 -0.26
C TYR A 42 -1.17 6.26 -0.22
N THR A 43 -0.99 5.62 -1.38
CA THR A 43 -0.84 4.16 -1.47
C THR A 43 0.41 3.68 -0.73
N HIS A 44 1.54 4.40 -0.82
CA HIS A 44 2.75 4.11 -0.06
C HIS A 44 2.47 4.09 1.46
N ASN A 45 1.83 5.12 1.99
CA ASN A 45 1.47 5.19 3.41
C ASN A 45 0.49 4.09 3.82
N ALA A 46 -0.49 3.78 2.96
CA ALA A 46 -1.45 2.71 3.19
C ALA A 46 -0.79 1.33 3.28
N LEU A 47 0.23 1.04 2.44
CA LEU A 47 1.01 -0.20 2.49
C LEU A 47 1.82 -0.32 3.78
N VAL A 48 2.45 0.77 4.23
CA VAL A 48 3.17 0.82 5.52
C VAL A 48 2.21 0.53 6.67
N GLU A 49 1.03 1.16 6.68
CA GLU A 49 0.05 0.95 7.74
C GLU A 49 -0.56 -0.47 7.71
N ALA A 50 -0.74 -1.05 6.52
CA ALA A 50 -1.20 -2.43 6.36
C ALA A 50 -0.21 -3.43 7.00
N THR A 51 1.11 -3.26 6.80
CA THR A 51 2.13 -4.11 7.44
C THR A 51 2.13 -3.94 8.96
N ARG A 52 1.99 -2.72 9.48
CA ARG A 52 1.90 -2.44 10.93
C ARG A 52 0.68 -3.09 11.56
N ARG A 53 -0.49 -3.00 10.91
CA ARG A 53 -1.73 -3.64 11.35
C ARG A 53 -1.58 -5.15 11.40
N GLY A 54 -1.04 -5.75 10.34
CA GLY A 54 -0.75 -7.19 10.29
C GLY A 54 0.22 -7.64 11.37
N ALA A 55 1.29 -6.89 11.60
CA ALA A 55 2.28 -7.20 12.63
C ALA A 55 1.69 -7.12 14.06
N ARG A 56 0.87 -6.10 14.36
CA ARG A 56 0.16 -6.01 15.65
C ARG A 56 -0.79 -7.17 15.87
N TYR A 57 -1.54 -7.56 14.84
CA TYR A 57 -2.41 -8.73 14.94
C TYR A 57 -1.60 -10.02 15.11
N ALA A 58 -0.47 -10.17 14.43
CA ALA A 58 0.39 -11.33 14.50
C ALA A 58 1.03 -11.51 15.89
N VAL A 59 1.36 -10.42 16.59
CA VAL A 59 1.87 -10.48 17.97
C VAL A 59 0.84 -11.03 18.95
N LEU A 60 -0.45 -10.77 18.72
CA LEU A 60 -1.55 -11.26 19.57
C LEU A 60 -1.90 -12.74 19.29
N GLN A 61 -1.44 -13.28 18.16
CA GLN A 61 -1.63 -14.70 17.87
C GLN A 61 -0.51 -15.51 18.54
N CYS A 62 -0.88 -16.70 19.04
CA CYS A 62 0.12 -17.62 19.54
C CYS A 62 1.15 -17.99 18.49
N LYS A 63 2.38 -18.26 18.89
CA LYS A 63 3.39 -18.81 17.98
C LYS A 63 2.92 -20.18 17.45
N PRO A 64 3.15 -20.49 16.17
CA PRO A 64 2.70 -21.75 15.56
C PRO A 64 3.18 -23.04 16.23
N ALA A 65 4.22 -22.97 17.04
CA ALA A 65 4.82 -24.13 17.73
C ALA A 65 4.28 -24.36 19.15
N GLN A 66 3.31 -23.56 19.63
CA GLN A 66 2.83 -23.63 21.01
C GLN A 66 1.55 -24.46 21.10
N SER A 67 1.50 -25.41 22.03
CA SER A 67 0.32 -26.27 22.28
C SER A 67 -0.91 -25.42 22.60
N GLY A 68 -2.03 -25.71 21.92
CA GLY A 68 -3.30 -24.98 22.09
C GLY A 68 -3.48 -23.77 21.18
N CYS A 69 -2.51 -23.45 20.33
CA CYS A 69 -2.62 -22.40 19.33
C CYS A 69 -3.24 -22.88 18.03
N LEU A 70 -3.83 -21.97 17.26
CA LEU A 70 -4.32 -22.27 15.91
C LEU A 70 -3.16 -22.83 15.06
N ASN A 71 -3.50 -23.75 14.14
CA ASN A 71 -2.53 -24.26 13.18
C ASN A 71 -1.83 -23.11 12.48
N SER A 72 -0.52 -23.23 12.30
CA SER A 72 0.36 -22.25 11.64
C SER A 72 -0.26 -21.62 10.37
N ASP A 73 -0.87 -22.45 9.54
CA ASP A 73 -1.45 -22.03 8.27
C ASP A 73 -2.71 -21.17 8.45
N THR A 74 -3.56 -21.51 9.42
CA THR A 74 -4.77 -20.74 9.72
C THR A 74 -4.41 -19.37 10.32
N ALA A 75 -3.46 -19.33 11.25
CA ALA A 75 -2.99 -18.07 11.84
C ALA A 75 -2.36 -17.15 10.77
N THR A 76 -1.49 -17.71 9.94
CA THR A 76 -0.85 -16.97 8.83
C THR A 76 -1.88 -16.45 7.84
N THR A 77 -2.89 -17.24 7.49
CA THR A 77 -3.98 -16.83 6.59
C THR A 77 -4.77 -15.68 7.18
N ARG A 78 -5.11 -15.71 8.46
CA ARG A 78 -5.81 -14.60 9.15
C ARG A 78 -4.99 -13.32 9.16
N ILE A 79 -3.67 -13.42 9.43
CA ILE A 79 -2.78 -12.26 9.39
C ILE A 79 -2.73 -11.66 7.97
N LYS A 80 -2.60 -12.48 6.94
CA LYS A 80 -2.64 -12.03 5.54
C LYS A 80 -3.96 -11.36 5.19
N ASN A 81 -5.08 -11.91 5.68
CA ASN A 81 -6.40 -11.30 5.48
C ASN A 81 -6.51 -9.92 6.16
N ILE A 82 -6.01 -9.78 7.39
CA ILE A 82 -5.96 -8.48 8.09
C ILE A 82 -5.14 -7.44 7.31
N VAL A 83 -4.03 -7.85 6.70
CA VAL A 83 -3.20 -6.94 5.90
C VAL A 83 -3.95 -6.49 4.65
N VAL A 84 -4.60 -7.42 3.93
CA VAL A 84 -5.21 -7.17 2.62
C VAL A 84 -6.63 -6.60 2.75
N TYR A 85 -7.45 -7.16 3.62
CA TYR A 85 -8.89 -6.85 3.74
C TYR A 85 -9.25 -6.06 5.00
N GLY A 86 -8.33 -5.97 5.99
CA GLY A 86 -8.59 -5.32 7.28
C GLY A 86 -9.41 -6.17 8.26
N THR A 87 -9.78 -7.38 7.89
CA THR A 87 -10.51 -8.36 8.71
C THR A 87 -9.86 -9.73 8.61
N ASP A 88 -9.98 -10.56 9.65
CA ASP A 88 -9.41 -11.90 9.70
C ASP A 88 -10.20 -12.93 8.88
N SER A 89 -11.50 -12.67 8.69
CA SER A 89 -12.45 -13.54 7.96
C SER A 89 -13.21 -12.70 6.92
N PRO A 90 -12.59 -12.41 5.77
CA PRO A 90 -13.26 -11.65 4.72
C PRO A 90 -14.43 -12.46 4.12
N ALA A 91 -15.53 -11.78 3.78
CA ALA A 91 -16.64 -12.39 3.06
C ALA A 91 -16.20 -12.83 1.66
N ALA A 92 -16.91 -13.79 1.07
CA ALA A 92 -16.66 -14.20 -0.31
C ALA A 92 -16.81 -13.00 -1.25
N GLY A 93 -15.78 -12.70 -2.06
CA GLY A 93 -15.77 -11.54 -2.96
C GLY A 93 -15.36 -10.21 -2.30
N ALA A 94 -14.83 -10.23 -1.08
CA ALA A 94 -14.33 -9.02 -0.43
C ALA A 94 -13.24 -8.34 -1.28
N THR A 95 -13.33 -7.02 -1.39
CA THR A 95 -12.34 -6.20 -2.11
C THR A 95 -11.18 -5.85 -1.18
N SER A 96 -9.95 -5.92 -1.69
CA SER A 96 -8.77 -5.50 -0.94
C SER A 96 -8.84 -4.00 -0.61
N LEU A 97 -8.35 -3.61 0.58
CA LEU A 97 -8.29 -2.21 1.02
C LEU A 97 -7.38 -1.35 0.13
N ILE A 98 -6.37 -1.98 -0.46
CA ILE A 98 -5.43 -1.34 -1.39
C ILE A 98 -5.58 -2.04 -2.73
N SER A 99 -5.91 -1.28 -3.76
CA SER A 99 -6.17 -1.81 -5.10
C SER A 99 -4.98 -2.66 -5.60
N GLY A 100 -5.26 -3.90 -6.02
CA GLY A 100 -4.25 -4.81 -6.54
C GLY A 100 -3.39 -5.51 -5.48
N LEU A 101 -3.58 -5.26 -4.19
CA LEU A 101 -2.89 -6.00 -3.13
C LEU A 101 -3.56 -7.37 -2.92
N GLN A 102 -2.76 -8.43 -2.98
CA GLN A 102 -3.21 -9.81 -2.80
C GLN A 102 -2.51 -10.46 -1.59
N THR A 103 -3.13 -11.51 -1.05
CA THR A 103 -2.54 -12.29 0.05
C THR A 103 -1.23 -12.98 -0.33
N SER A 104 -0.99 -13.23 -1.62
CA SER A 104 0.27 -13.73 -2.18
C SER A 104 1.43 -12.73 -2.05
N ASN A 105 1.13 -11.41 -2.00
CA ASN A 105 2.15 -10.39 -1.79
C ASN A 105 2.61 -10.30 -0.33
N VAL A 106 1.87 -10.93 0.60
CA VAL A 106 2.13 -10.82 2.04
C VAL A 106 2.91 -12.04 2.54
N THR A 107 4.05 -11.80 3.16
CA THR A 107 4.88 -12.82 3.81
C THR A 107 4.90 -12.56 5.32
N VAL A 108 4.68 -13.60 6.11
CA VAL A 108 4.72 -13.56 7.57
C VAL A 108 5.81 -14.51 8.03
N GLU A 109 6.75 -13.99 8.80
CA GLU A 109 7.90 -14.74 9.31
C GLU A 109 7.94 -14.63 10.83
N TYR A 110 8.05 -15.75 11.50
CA TYR A 110 8.28 -15.84 12.93
C TYR A 110 9.73 -16.24 13.19
N SER A 111 10.47 -15.41 13.91
CA SER A 111 11.78 -15.79 14.41
C SER A 111 11.62 -16.37 15.82
N THR A 112 12.12 -17.58 16.00
CA THR A 112 12.08 -18.28 17.30
C THR A 112 13.19 -17.74 18.21
N GLY A 113 12.81 -17.12 19.34
CA GLY A 113 13.70 -16.82 20.46
C GLY A 113 13.22 -17.59 21.68
N THR A 114 14.16 -17.97 22.54
CA THR A 114 13.88 -18.56 23.86
C THR A 114 14.02 -17.47 24.91
N GLY A 115 12.92 -17.14 25.63
CA GLY A 115 12.94 -16.15 26.70
C GLY A 115 11.75 -15.18 26.68
N PHE A 116 11.77 -14.20 27.57
CA PHE A 116 10.75 -13.15 27.70
C PHE A 116 11.13 -11.87 26.92
N GLY A 117 10.15 -11.09 26.50
CA GLY A 117 10.37 -9.84 25.81
C GLY A 117 11.00 -10.04 24.43
N VAL A 118 12.08 -9.33 24.15
CA VAL A 118 12.79 -9.42 22.84
C VAL A 118 13.35 -10.82 22.61
N ALA A 119 13.69 -11.55 23.66
CA ALA A 119 14.15 -12.95 23.60
C ALA A 119 13.02 -13.94 23.29
N ALA A 120 11.75 -13.55 23.45
CA ALA A 120 10.60 -14.39 23.10
C ALA A 120 10.42 -14.57 21.59
N GLY A 121 11.27 -13.97 20.79
CA GLY A 121 11.25 -14.00 19.33
C GLY A 121 10.56 -12.78 18.73
N THR A 122 10.62 -12.68 17.41
CA THR A 122 10.04 -11.57 16.66
C THR A 122 9.08 -12.11 15.62
N VAL A 123 8.05 -11.34 15.33
CA VAL A 123 7.20 -11.54 14.15
C VAL A 123 7.45 -10.42 13.14
N SER A 124 7.59 -10.78 11.90
CA SER A 124 7.85 -9.89 10.79
C SER A 124 6.79 -10.09 9.73
N VAL A 125 6.10 -9.02 9.39
CA VAL A 125 5.13 -8.99 8.29
C VAL A 125 5.69 -8.12 7.18
N SER A 126 5.78 -8.66 5.98
CA SER A 126 6.29 -7.95 4.82
C SER A 126 5.34 -8.04 3.63
N ILE A 127 5.28 -6.96 2.85
CA ILE A 127 4.61 -6.91 1.55
C ILE A 127 5.70 -6.82 0.49
N ASN A 128 5.74 -7.80 -0.40
CA ASN A 128 6.73 -7.90 -1.47
C ASN A 128 6.05 -7.94 -2.84
N SER A 129 6.77 -7.51 -3.88
CA SER A 129 6.33 -7.62 -5.27
C SER A 129 4.98 -6.95 -5.56
N TYR A 130 4.69 -5.83 -4.89
CA TYR A 130 3.53 -5.03 -5.20
C TYR A 130 3.86 -4.01 -6.29
N SER A 131 3.02 -3.96 -7.34
CA SER A 131 3.14 -3.01 -8.44
C SER A 131 1.96 -2.05 -8.43
N TYR A 132 2.25 -0.77 -8.34
CA TYR A 132 1.25 0.30 -8.39
C TYR A 132 0.94 0.66 -9.85
N PRO A 133 -0.33 0.59 -10.29
CA PRO A 133 -0.72 1.04 -11.63
C PRO A 133 -0.72 2.58 -11.68
N PHE A 134 0.25 3.15 -12.38
CA PHE A 134 0.34 4.59 -12.58
C PHE A 134 -0.28 4.96 -13.92
N VAL A 135 -1.39 5.69 -13.86
CA VAL A 135 -2.17 6.07 -15.05
C VAL A 135 -2.14 7.58 -15.24
N LEU A 136 -1.59 8.02 -16.36
CA LEU A 136 -1.66 9.39 -16.85
C LEU A 136 -2.46 9.43 -18.17
N PRO A 137 -3.01 10.59 -18.60
CA PRO A 137 -3.85 10.74 -19.81
C PRO A 137 -3.15 10.32 -21.09
N SER A 138 -2.10 9.77 -21.25
CA SER A 138 -1.44 9.24 -22.46
C SER A 138 -0.46 8.13 -22.16
N VAL A 139 -0.23 7.82 -20.87
CA VAL A 139 0.78 6.86 -20.43
C VAL A 139 0.20 6.01 -19.31
N THR A 140 0.16 4.71 -19.53
CA THR A 140 -0.13 3.74 -18.48
C THR A 140 1.14 2.95 -18.21
N THR A 141 1.64 3.02 -16.99
CA THR A 141 2.81 2.26 -16.56
C THR A 141 2.58 1.67 -15.18
N SER A 142 3.36 0.67 -14.80
CA SER A 142 3.34 0.11 -13.46
C SER A 142 4.66 0.45 -12.75
N ILE A 143 4.56 0.94 -11.54
CA ILE A 143 5.72 1.26 -10.70
C ILE A 143 5.86 0.15 -9.67
N ALA A 144 6.99 -0.59 -9.73
CA ALA A 144 7.32 -1.57 -8.70
C ALA A 144 7.59 -0.84 -7.37
N MET A 145 6.82 -1.17 -6.33
CA MET A 145 7.00 -0.58 -5.02
C MET A 145 8.11 -1.33 -4.24
N PRO A 146 8.85 -0.64 -3.38
CA PRO A 146 9.84 -1.28 -2.53
C PRO A 146 9.17 -2.26 -1.56
N PRO A 147 9.91 -3.24 -1.01
CA PRO A 147 9.37 -4.13 0.01
C PRO A 147 9.08 -3.33 1.29
N TYR A 148 7.90 -3.55 1.87
CA TYR A 148 7.49 -2.97 3.15
C TYR A 148 7.59 -4.03 4.21
N ARG A 149 8.31 -3.76 5.29
CA ARG A 149 8.50 -4.71 6.39
C ARG A 149 8.29 -4.04 7.74
N THR A 150 7.50 -4.67 8.59
CA THR A 150 7.34 -4.30 9.99
C THR A 150 7.67 -5.51 10.85
N THR A 151 8.60 -5.34 11.79
CA THR A 151 9.01 -6.37 12.75
C THR A 151 8.65 -5.91 14.15
N LEU A 152 7.96 -6.74 14.90
CA LEU A 152 7.63 -6.52 16.31
C LEU A 152 8.17 -7.67 17.14
N SER A 153 8.56 -7.36 18.39
CA SER A 153 8.89 -8.39 19.38
C SER A 153 7.62 -9.14 19.77
N GLY A 154 7.71 -10.46 19.88
CA GLY A 154 6.61 -11.31 20.30
C GLY A 154 6.40 -11.22 21.80
N GLU A 155 5.91 -10.09 22.28
CA GLU A 155 5.42 -9.98 23.65
C GLU A 155 4.06 -10.67 23.71
N CYS A 156 4.01 -11.84 24.37
CA CYS A 156 2.74 -12.45 24.74
C CYS A 156 2.08 -11.56 25.80
N ALA A 157 1.29 -10.58 25.36
CA ALA A 157 0.59 -9.67 26.26
C ALA A 157 -0.30 -10.47 27.22
N GLY A 158 0.19 -10.70 28.44
CA GLY A 158 -0.56 -11.35 29.50
C GLY A 158 -0.62 -12.90 29.49
N PHE A 159 0.07 -13.57 28.58
CA PHE A 159 0.21 -15.03 28.67
C PHE A 159 1.31 -15.37 29.69
N ILE A 160 0.90 -15.93 30.82
CA ILE A 160 1.78 -16.54 31.82
C ILE A 160 1.93 -18.02 31.43
N PRO A 161 3.12 -18.51 31.06
CA PRO A 161 3.33 -19.92 30.82
C PRO A 161 2.91 -20.75 32.04
N PRO A 162 2.25 -21.89 31.85
CA PRO A 162 1.74 -22.72 32.97
C PRO A 162 2.85 -23.24 33.90
N ASP A 163 4.08 -23.21 33.49
CA ASP A 163 5.27 -23.67 34.21
C ASP A 163 5.82 -22.63 35.24
N ILE A 164 5.19 -21.46 35.38
CA ILE A 164 5.60 -20.42 36.37
C ILE A 164 4.58 -20.29 37.51
N ILE A 165 3.56 -21.14 37.57
CA ILE A 165 2.51 -21.12 38.62
C ILE A 165 2.77 -22.27 39.65
N ASP A 166 4.02 -22.47 40.06
CA ASP A 166 4.34 -23.29 41.24
C ASP A 166 4.95 -22.42 42.35
#